data_5989d64293ec330e85f5f2e014d1c412
#
_entry.id   5989d64293ec330e85f5f2e014d1c412
#
_cell.length_a   1.000
_cell.length_b   1.000
_cell.length_c   1.000
_cell.angle_alpha   90.00
_cell.angle_beta   90.00
_cell.angle_gamma   90.00
#
_symmetry.space_group_name_H-M   'P 1'
#
loop_
_entity.id
_entity.type
_entity.pdbx_description
1 polymer ?
#
loop_
_entity_poly.entity_id
_entity_poly.type
_entity_poly.pdbx_seq_one_letter_code
_entity_poly.pdbx_strand_id
1 'polypeptide(L)'
;WYLSANLKSKLSLNNHLLPGLEPLGVPKGLRNSVLPFKFNDFYDLEKNVKKKAKYCAAIVIEPCREKLPSKKYLKELKKIAKQNNCVLIFDEITSAWRTSTSGIHMDIGVYPDVAVFGKTIANGFAMGAIIGKKKIMQNATKTFISSAFWTERMGPSCALAFIKKHKQLNIGKILIKKGKKIKNIWYKAAQNAGLDITIQGIDPLASFKLNIKDWRTGATYFIQEMLKKRILASDRCYANYMHTDSLIRKYELACFEIFKKIAELEKNNKLSQSLEGPPKQMDFGRLTN
;
A
#
# COMPACT_ATOMS: atom_id res chain seq x y z
N TRP A 1 1.23 7.04 14.13
CA TRP A 1 1.92 7.30 15.41
C TRP A 1 2.19 6.00 16.20
N TYR A 2 1.31 5.02 16.10
CA TYR A 2 1.42 3.76 16.86
C TYR A 2 2.69 2.97 16.52
N LEU A 3 3.16 2.97 15.28
CA LEU A 3 4.44 2.35 14.94
C LEU A 3 5.60 3.06 15.64
N SER A 4 5.57 4.38 15.73
CA SER A 4 6.61 5.18 16.39
C SER A 4 6.68 4.97 17.90
N ALA A 5 5.61 4.50 18.54
CA ALA A 5 5.53 4.31 19.99
C ALA A 5 6.60 3.35 20.54
N ASN A 6 7.17 2.49 19.70
CA ASN A 6 8.18 1.51 20.11
C ASN A 6 9.57 1.76 19.51
N LEU A 7 9.79 2.87 18.82
CA LEU A 7 11.06 3.14 18.17
C LEU A 7 12.11 3.61 19.18
N LYS A 8 13.30 3.01 19.10
CA LYS A 8 14.50 3.44 19.83
C LYS A 8 15.39 4.32 18.97
N SER A 9 15.37 4.14 17.65
CA SER A 9 16.16 4.89 16.68
C SER A 9 15.50 4.86 15.29
N LYS A 10 15.99 5.70 14.36
CA LYS A 10 15.60 5.67 12.93
C LYS A 10 15.73 4.29 12.27
N LEU A 11 16.67 3.47 12.76
CA LEU A 11 16.96 2.15 12.20
C LEU A 11 16.00 1.06 12.68
N SER A 12 15.18 1.33 13.70
CA SER A 12 14.29 0.33 14.31
C SER A 12 13.23 -0.24 13.36
N LEU A 13 12.87 0.50 12.31
CA LEU A 13 11.94 0.05 11.27
C LEU A 13 12.63 -0.28 9.93
N ASN A 14 13.94 -0.44 9.90
CA ASN A 14 14.60 -0.96 8.70
C ASN A 14 14.01 -2.33 8.37
N ASN A 15 13.67 -2.53 7.09
CA ASN A 15 12.93 -3.69 6.57
C ASN A 15 11.43 -3.75 6.94
N HIS A 16 10.88 -2.70 7.52
CA HIS A 16 9.44 -2.49 7.67
C HIS A 16 8.91 -1.50 6.63
N LEU A 17 7.61 -1.28 6.66
CA LEU A 17 6.91 -0.43 5.69
C LEU A 17 7.34 1.04 5.70
N LEU A 18 7.78 1.54 6.84
CA LEU A 18 8.15 2.95 7.05
C LEU A 18 9.58 3.04 7.63
N PRO A 19 10.62 2.72 6.85
CA PRO A 19 11.99 2.90 7.29
C PRO A 19 12.27 4.40 7.54
N GLY A 20 13.14 4.69 8.50
CA GLY A 20 13.51 6.09 8.84
C GLY A 20 12.49 6.86 9.70
N LEU A 21 11.36 6.25 10.07
CA LEU A 21 10.38 6.88 10.95
C LEU A 21 10.95 7.12 12.35
N GLU A 22 10.81 8.33 12.87
CA GLU A 22 11.24 8.73 14.20
C GLU A 22 10.05 8.86 15.17
N PRO A 23 10.25 8.63 16.48
CA PRO A 23 9.19 8.73 17.49
C PRO A 23 8.92 10.18 17.93
N LEU A 24 9.19 11.16 17.07
CA LEU A 24 8.97 12.57 17.37
C LEU A 24 7.47 12.88 17.48
N GLY A 25 7.08 13.53 18.58
CA GLY A 25 5.68 13.85 18.88
C GLY A 25 4.89 12.69 19.49
N VAL A 26 5.48 11.52 19.70
CA VAL A 26 4.84 10.40 20.38
C VAL A 26 5.08 10.50 21.89
N PRO A 27 4.02 10.49 22.74
CA PRO A 27 4.17 10.55 24.18
C PRO A 27 5.03 9.42 24.74
N LYS A 28 5.94 9.73 25.66
CA LYS A 28 6.86 8.72 26.26
C LYS A 28 6.13 7.56 26.95
N GLY A 29 4.96 7.82 27.50
CA GLY A 29 4.11 6.80 28.14
C GLY A 29 3.59 5.70 27.20
N LEU A 30 3.64 5.92 25.87
CA LEU A 30 3.27 4.93 24.87
C LEU A 30 4.42 4.01 24.46
N ARG A 31 5.61 4.16 25.02
CA ARG A 31 6.74 3.26 24.72
C ARG A 31 6.37 1.82 25.00
N ASN A 32 6.79 0.93 24.10
CA ASN A 32 6.51 -0.52 24.15
C ASN A 32 5.02 -0.90 24.04
N SER A 33 4.13 0.05 23.74
CA SER A 33 2.71 -0.24 23.49
C SER A 33 2.46 -0.87 22.11
N VAL A 34 3.43 -0.83 21.20
CA VAL A 34 3.37 -1.43 19.86
C VAL A 34 4.61 -2.29 19.62
N LEU A 35 4.38 -3.49 19.11
CA LEU A 35 5.42 -4.47 18.79
C LEU A 35 5.38 -4.74 17.28
N PRO A 36 6.30 -4.16 16.49
CA PRO A 36 6.37 -4.43 15.05
C PRO A 36 6.83 -5.87 14.78
N PHE A 37 6.31 -6.48 13.73
CA PHE A 37 6.70 -7.81 13.27
C PHE A 37 6.77 -7.84 11.73
N LYS A 38 7.53 -8.83 11.21
CA LYS A 38 7.73 -8.98 9.77
C LYS A 38 6.52 -9.64 9.10
N PHE A 39 6.05 -8.99 8.05
CA PHE A 39 4.90 -9.47 7.27
C PHE A 39 5.24 -10.73 6.47
N ASN A 40 4.36 -11.73 6.53
CA ASN A 40 4.47 -13.00 5.81
C ASN A 40 5.75 -13.82 6.14
N ASP A 41 6.33 -13.57 7.30
CA ASP A 41 7.50 -14.29 7.84
C ASP A 41 7.05 -15.25 8.94
N PHE A 42 7.09 -16.57 8.66
CA PHE A 42 6.68 -17.61 9.61
C PHE A 42 7.63 -17.74 10.80
N TYR A 43 8.91 -17.46 10.60
CA TYR A 43 9.88 -17.50 11.71
C TYR A 43 9.59 -16.39 12.72
N ASP A 44 9.35 -15.18 12.23
CA ASP A 44 8.99 -14.05 13.08
C ASP A 44 7.63 -14.24 13.76
N LEU A 45 6.66 -14.85 13.05
CA LEU A 45 5.36 -15.21 13.59
C LEU A 45 5.47 -16.14 14.80
N GLU A 46 6.24 -17.19 14.69
CA GLU A 46 6.44 -18.17 15.79
C GLU A 46 7.29 -17.59 16.93
N LYS A 47 8.39 -16.95 16.61
CA LYS A 47 9.35 -16.46 17.59
C LYS A 47 8.87 -15.22 18.37
N ASN A 48 8.24 -14.27 17.67
CA ASN A 48 7.87 -12.98 18.24
C ASN A 48 6.38 -12.85 18.49
N VAL A 49 5.54 -13.03 17.44
CA VAL A 49 4.11 -12.77 17.55
C VAL A 49 3.45 -13.75 18.51
N LYS A 50 3.63 -15.05 18.31
CA LYS A 50 3.03 -16.10 19.14
C LYS A 50 3.38 -15.97 20.63
N LYS A 51 4.66 -15.67 20.94
CA LYS A 51 5.13 -15.52 22.34
C LYS A 51 4.58 -14.27 23.02
N LYS A 52 4.36 -13.19 22.26
CA LYS A 52 3.96 -11.87 22.79
C LYS A 52 2.45 -11.63 22.71
N ALA A 53 1.71 -12.39 21.92
CA ALA A 53 0.28 -12.21 21.69
C ALA A 53 -0.55 -12.18 22.98
N LYS A 54 -0.17 -12.95 24.00
CA LYS A 54 -0.85 -12.96 25.30
C LYS A 54 -0.83 -11.61 26.04
N TYR A 55 0.06 -10.71 25.65
CA TYR A 55 0.15 -9.35 26.21
C TYR A 55 -0.47 -8.28 25.29
N CYS A 56 -0.98 -8.68 24.13
CA CYS A 56 -1.47 -7.76 23.11
C CYS A 56 -3.01 -7.72 23.11
N ALA A 57 -3.57 -6.53 23.01
CA ALA A 57 -5.02 -6.33 22.81
C ALA A 57 -5.42 -6.66 21.37
N ALA A 58 -4.56 -6.35 20.40
CA ALA A 58 -4.85 -6.53 18.99
C ALA A 58 -3.59 -6.87 18.17
N ILE A 59 -3.82 -7.55 17.05
CA ILE A 59 -2.84 -7.76 15.97
C ILE A 59 -3.38 -7.01 14.75
N VAL A 60 -2.61 -6.03 14.25
CA VAL A 60 -3.00 -5.18 13.12
C VAL A 60 -2.09 -5.46 11.93
N ILE A 61 -2.67 -5.73 10.76
CA ILE A 61 -1.91 -5.88 9.50
C ILE A 61 -2.64 -5.24 8.33
N GLU A 62 -1.88 -4.75 7.34
CA GLU A 62 -2.40 -4.56 5.98
C GLU A 62 -2.40 -5.95 5.29
N PRO A 63 -3.55 -6.55 4.96
CA PRO A 63 -3.60 -7.90 4.41
C PRO A 63 -3.01 -8.00 3.00
N CYS A 64 -2.90 -6.88 2.31
CA CYS A 64 -2.24 -6.79 1.01
C CYS A 64 -1.82 -5.36 0.71
N ARG A 65 -0.58 -5.19 0.32
CA ARG A 65 -0.08 -3.94 -0.25
C ARG A 65 0.82 -4.24 -1.45
N GLU A 66 2.07 -4.64 -1.23
CA GLU A 66 3.03 -5.00 -2.28
C GLU A 66 3.02 -6.49 -2.59
N LYS A 67 2.61 -7.31 -1.63
CA LYS A 67 2.51 -8.76 -1.78
C LYS A 67 1.22 -9.25 -1.15
N LEU A 68 0.61 -10.27 -1.76
CA LEU A 68 -0.39 -11.08 -1.09
C LEU A 68 0.31 -12.01 -0.10
N PRO A 69 -0.12 -12.06 1.16
CA PRO A 69 0.40 -13.05 2.08
C PRO A 69 -0.10 -14.43 1.71
N SER A 70 0.58 -15.47 2.14
CA SER A 70 0.04 -16.80 2.00
C SER A 70 -1.22 -16.97 2.85
N LYS A 71 -2.23 -17.64 2.31
CA LYS A 71 -3.45 -17.96 3.07
C LYS A 71 -3.14 -18.74 4.35
N LYS A 72 -2.09 -19.59 4.32
CA LYS A 72 -1.61 -20.35 5.48
C LYS A 72 -1.13 -19.39 6.59
N TYR A 73 -0.34 -18.37 6.23
CA TYR A 73 0.14 -17.35 7.17
C TYR A 73 -1.00 -16.60 7.86
N LEU A 74 -1.98 -16.13 7.08
CA LEU A 74 -3.14 -15.42 7.64
C LEU A 74 -4.02 -16.31 8.53
N LYS A 75 -4.18 -17.59 8.18
CA LYS A 75 -4.90 -18.56 9.02
C LYS A 75 -4.17 -18.78 10.36
N GLU A 76 -2.84 -18.90 10.34
CA GLU A 76 -2.07 -19.07 11.57
C GLU A 76 -2.13 -17.82 12.43
N LEU A 77 -1.99 -16.63 11.83
CA LEU A 77 -2.14 -15.36 12.53
C LEU A 77 -3.53 -15.25 13.22
N LYS A 78 -4.58 -15.63 12.52
CA LYS A 78 -5.94 -15.68 13.08
C LYS A 78 -6.08 -16.68 14.23
N LYS A 79 -5.43 -17.83 14.13
CA LYS A 79 -5.40 -18.84 15.20
C LYS A 79 -4.70 -18.30 16.44
N ILE A 80 -3.53 -17.66 16.27
CA ILE A 80 -2.78 -17.04 17.37
C ILE A 80 -3.61 -15.95 18.04
N ALA A 81 -4.24 -15.08 17.27
CA ALA A 81 -5.12 -14.03 17.80
C ALA A 81 -6.25 -14.63 18.65
N LYS A 82 -6.96 -15.65 18.12
CA LYS A 82 -8.05 -16.33 18.83
C LYS A 82 -7.59 -16.98 20.12
N GLN A 83 -6.46 -17.71 20.11
CA GLN A 83 -5.92 -18.41 21.28
C GLN A 83 -5.50 -17.48 22.41
N ASN A 84 -5.16 -16.24 22.09
CA ASN A 84 -4.68 -15.24 23.05
C ASN A 84 -5.69 -14.12 23.34
N ASN A 85 -6.96 -14.27 22.91
CA ASN A 85 -7.98 -13.25 23.04
C ASN A 85 -7.60 -11.88 22.42
N CYS A 86 -6.71 -11.87 21.43
CA CYS A 86 -6.37 -10.68 20.67
C CYS A 86 -7.41 -10.42 19.58
N VAL A 87 -7.70 -9.16 19.32
CA VAL A 87 -8.51 -8.74 18.17
C VAL A 87 -7.65 -8.74 16.91
N LEU A 88 -8.02 -9.52 15.88
CA LEU A 88 -7.35 -9.46 14.59
C LEU A 88 -7.97 -8.34 13.74
N ILE A 89 -7.18 -7.35 13.39
CA ILE A 89 -7.60 -6.18 12.61
C ILE A 89 -6.91 -6.18 11.26
N PHE A 90 -7.69 -6.13 10.18
CA PHE A 90 -7.16 -5.91 8.84
C PHE A 90 -7.35 -4.46 8.42
N ASP A 91 -6.24 -3.78 8.17
CA ASP A 91 -6.22 -2.46 7.54
C ASP A 91 -6.39 -2.64 6.02
N GLU A 92 -7.62 -2.51 5.58
CA GLU A 92 -8.01 -2.62 4.17
C GLU A 92 -8.08 -1.27 3.44
N ILE A 93 -7.58 -0.21 4.07
CA ILE A 93 -7.63 1.15 3.51
C ILE A 93 -7.02 1.22 2.11
N THR A 94 -5.99 0.41 1.82
CA THR A 94 -5.33 0.39 0.50
C THR A 94 -5.87 -0.72 -0.39
N SER A 95 -6.21 -1.88 0.18
CA SER A 95 -6.51 -3.12 -0.57
C SER A 95 -7.97 -3.31 -0.93
N ALA A 96 -8.91 -2.76 -0.18
CA ALA A 96 -10.33 -2.91 -0.46
C ALA A 96 -10.73 -2.32 -1.82
N TRP A 97 -11.70 -2.94 -2.47
CA TRP A 97 -12.26 -2.58 -3.78
C TRP A 97 -11.25 -2.58 -4.94
N ARG A 98 -10.12 -3.25 -4.78
CA ARG A 98 -9.13 -3.37 -5.86
C ARG A 98 -9.37 -4.58 -6.75
N THR A 99 -9.77 -5.69 -6.16
CA THR A 99 -9.95 -6.97 -6.88
C THR A 99 -11.42 -7.39 -6.99
N SER A 100 -12.25 -6.98 -6.05
CA SER A 100 -13.68 -7.26 -6.00
C SER A 100 -14.45 -6.11 -5.33
N THR A 101 -15.77 -6.22 -5.25
CA THR A 101 -16.61 -5.23 -4.52
C THR A 101 -16.63 -5.55 -3.03
N SER A 102 -15.46 -5.71 -2.44
CA SER A 102 -15.30 -6.04 -1.02
C SER A 102 -13.88 -5.70 -0.53
N GLY A 103 -13.60 -5.99 0.74
CA GLY A 103 -12.24 -6.09 1.24
C GLY A 103 -11.53 -7.33 0.66
N ILE A 104 -10.23 -7.25 0.48
CA ILE A 104 -9.43 -8.35 -0.08
C ILE A 104 -9.47 -9.62 0.78
N HIS A 105 -9.78 -9.49 2.07
CA HIS A 105 -9.98 -10.64 2.97
C HIS A 105 -11.08 -11.59 2.50
N MET A 106 -12.10 -11.08 1.80
CA MET A 106 -13.16 -11.89 1.21
C MET A 106 -12.61 -12.77 0.08
N ASP A 107 -11.76 -12.20 -0.78
CA ASP A 107 -11.13 -12.93 -1.90
C ASP A 107 -10.12 -13.98 -1.38
N ILE A 108 -9.40 -13.67 -0.30
CA ILE A 108 -8.46 -14.60 0.35
C ILE A 108 -9.19 -15.69 1.13
N GLY A 109 -10.40 -15.40 1.65
CA GLY A 109 -11.20 -16.29 2.50
C GLY A 109 -10.61 -16.45 3.91
N VAL A 110 -10.05 -15.37 4.47
CA VAL A 110 -9.62 -15.28 5.87
C VAL A 110 -10.20 -14.01 6.48
N TYR A 111 -11.15 -14.16 7.37
CA TYR A 111 -11.94 -13.06 7.93
C TYR A 111 -11.30 -12.54 9.22
N PRO A 112 -11.00 -11.22 9.33
CA PRO A 112 -10.55 -10.61 10.57
C PRO A 112 -11.69 -10.46 11.59
N ASP A 113 -11.39 -9.99 12.76
CA ASP A 113 -12.39 -9.59 13.75
C ASP A 113 -12.91 -8.17 13.48
N VAL A 114 -12.02 -7.31 12.95
CA VAL A 114 -12.32 -5.94 12.54
C VAL A 114 -11.62 -5.66 11.21
N ALA A 115 -12.29 -4.98 10.29
CA ALA A 115 -11.73 -4.46 9.06
C ALA A 115 -11.89 -2.93 9.01
N VAL A 116 -10.83 -2.25 8.57
CA VAL A 116 -10.79 -0.79 8.45
C VAL A 116 -10.73 -0.40 6.98
N PHE A 117 -11.61 0.48 6.55
CA PHE A 117 -11.73 0.94 5.17
C PHE A 117 -11.55 2.45 5.07
N GLY A 118 -11.04 2.90 3.94
CA GLY A 118 -10.80 4.31 3.64
C GLY A 118 -10.54 4.52 2.16
N LYS A 119 -9.87 5.62 1.81
CA LYS A 119 -9.49 5.96 0.43
C LYS A 119 -10.63 5.76 -0.57
N THR A 120 -10.70 4.56 -1.17
CA THR A 120 -11.60 4.21 -2.26
C THR A 120 -13.09 4.21 -1.85
N ILE A 121 -13.42 4.02 -0.56
CA ILE A 121 -14.80 3.84 -0.09
C ILE A 121 -15.74 4.96 -0.51
N ALA A 122 -15.29 6.20 -0.45
CA ALA A 122 -16.09 7.37 -0.84
C ALA A 122 -15.55 8.07 -2.11
N ASN A 123 -14.61 7.42 -2.82
CA ASN A 123 -14.10 7.79 -4.14
C ASN A 123 -13.74 9.28 -4.28
N GLY A 124 -12.99 9.82 -3.31
CA GLY A 124 -12.48 11.19 -3.29
C GLY A 124 -13.05 12.06 -2.16
N PHE A 125 -14.13 11.65 -1.51
CA PHE A 125 -14.61 12.32 -0.30
C PHE A 125 -13.95 11.75 0.95
N ALA A 126 -13.72 12.61 1.96
CA ALA A 126 -13.10 12.22 3.20
C ALA A 126 -14.06 11.30 4.01
N MET A 127 -13.75 10.01 4.04
CA MET A 127 -14.52 9.03 4.80
C MET A 127 -13.65 7.82 5.16
N GLY A 128 -13.83 7.32 6.37
CA GLY A 128 -13.38 6.01 6.80
C GLY A 128 -14.54 5.19 7.34
N ALA A 129 -14.41 3.88 7.32
CA ALA A 129 -15.37 2.97 7.93
C ALA A 129 -14.63 1.86 8.68
N ILE A 130 -15.13 1.53 9.85
CA ILE A 130 -14.65 0.41 10.66
C ILE A 130 -15.82 -0.53 10.86
N ILE A 131 -15.67 -1.76 10.41
CA ILE A 131 -16.67 -2.80 10.60
C ILE A 131 -16.05 -4.02 11.29
N GLY A 132 -16.84 -4.73 12.07
CA GLY A 132 -16.33 -5.87 12.80
C GLY A 132 -17.40 -6.66 13.51
N LYS A 133 -16.96 -7.68 14.25
CA LYS A 133 -17.86 -8.52 15.05
C LYS A 133 -18.62 -7.71 16.10
N LYS A 134 -19.93 -7.93 16.22
CA LYS A 134 -20.82 -7.23 17.14
C LYS A 134 -20.23 -7.11 18.54
N LYS A 135 -19.73 -8.20 19.13
CA LYS A 135 -19.15 -8.24 20.49
C LYS A 135 -17.99 -7.23 20.65
N ILE A 136 -17.20 -7.00 19.60
CA ILE A 136 -16.08 -6.05 19.62
C ILE A 136 -16.58 -4.64 19.38
N MET A 137 -17.39 -4.45 18.36
CA MET A 137 -17.89 -3.11 17.97
C MET A 137 -18.79 -2.47 19.02
N GLN A 138 -19.52 -3.25 19.83
CA GLN A 138 -20.31 -2.71 20.94
C GLN A 138 -19.48 -1.94 21.98
N ASN A 139 -18.17 -2.17 22.07
CA ASN A 139 -17.32 -1.37 22.95
C ASN A 139 -17.14 0.07 22.48
N ALA A 140 -17.32 0.33 21.18
CA ALA A 140 -17.25 1.69 20.63
C ALA A 140 -18.35 2.61 21.23
N THR A 141 -19.51 2.05 21.59
CA THR A 141 -20.61 2.82 22.21
C THR A 141 -20.31 3.30 23.64
N LYS A 142 -19.26 2.72 24.26
CA LYS A 142 -18.77 3.08 25.60
C LYS A 142 -17.61 4.08 25.56
N THR A 143 -17.20 4.50 24.38
CA THR A 143 -16.06 5.41 24.17
C THR A 143 -16.56 6.70 23.53
N PHE A 144 -15.85 7.80 23.78
CA PHE A 144 -16.12 9.06 23.12
C PHE A 144 -15.49 9.05 21.72
N ILE A 145 -16.30 8.72 20.70
CA ILE A 145 -15.93 8.78 19.29
C ILE A 145 -16.73 9.90 18.65
N SER A 146 -16.05 10.95 18.21
CA SER A 146 -16.68 12.11 17.57
C SER A 146 -15.77 12.69 16.48
N SER A 147 -16.38 13.36 15.51
CA SER A 147 -15.67 14.15 14.51
C SER A 147 -16.57 15.28 13.99
N ALA A 148 -15.97 16.28 13.34
CA ALA A 148 -16.71 17.37 12.71
C ALA A 148 -17.67 16.87 11.60
N PHE A 149 -17.39 15.69 11.01
CA PHE A 149 -18.15 15.11 9.91
C PHE A 149 -19.14 14.02 10.35
N TRP A 150 -19.38 13.89 11.67
CA TRP A 150 -20.19 12.79 12.21
C TRP A 150 -21.62 12.73 11.68
N THR A 151 -22.24 13.89 11.44
CA THR A 151 -23.61 14.01 10.94
C THR A 151 -23.68 14.34 9.45
N GLU A 152 -22.54 14.47 8.80
CA GLU A 152 -22.50 14.81 7.38
C GLU A 152 -22.90 13.60 6.52
N ARG A 153 -23.72 13.85 5.49
CA ARG A 153 -24.24 12.80 4.61
C ARG A 153 -23.40 12.57 3.36
N MET A 154 -22.48 13.46 3.00
CA MET A 154 -21.74 13.39 1.74
C MET A 154 -20.91 12.09 1.64
N GLY A 155 -20.06 11.81 2.62
CA GLY A 155 -19.25 10.61 2.64
C GLY A 155 -20.09 9.32 2.47
N PRO A 156 -21.08 9.06 3.33
CA PRO A 156 -21.96 7.90 3.23
C PRO A 156 -22.72 7.81 1.90
N SER A 157 -23.24 8.93 1.37
CA SER A 157 -23.94 8.94 0.08
C SER A 157 -23.01 8.59 -1.07
N CYS A 158 -21.79 9.14 -1.08
CA CYS A 158 -20.77 8.80 -2.07
C CYS A 158 -20.34 7.34 -1.97
N ALA A 159 -20.19 6.82 -0.75
CA ALA A 159 -19.85 5.41 -0.52
C ALA A 159 -20.92 4.47 -1.07
N LEU A 160 -22.19 4.74 -0.83
CA LEU A 160 -23.30 3.95 -1.36
C LEU A 160 -23.34 3.97 -2.89
N ALA A 161 -23.22 5.16 -3.49
CA ALA A 161 -23.19 5.32 -4.95
C ALA A 161 -21.97 4.59 -5.55
N PHE A 162 -20.80 4.73 -4.94
CA PHE A 162 -19.57 4.04 -5.34
C PHE A 162 -19.73 2.53 -5.29
N ILE A 163 -20.17 1.95 -4.17
CA ILE A 163 -20.32 0.50 -4.00
C ILE A 163 -21.31 -0.06 -5.02
N LYS A 164 -22.45 0.62 -5.21
CA LYS A 164 -23.46 0.21 -6.21
C LYS A 164 -22.86 0.17 -7.61
N LYS A 165 -22.18 1.25 -8.02
CA LYS A 165 -21.58 1.36 -9.36
C LYS A 165 -20.42 0.40 -9.54
N HIS A 166 -19.57 0.23 -8.52
CA HIS A 166 -18.47 -0.71 -8.53
C HIS A 166 -18.95 -2.15 -8.76
N LYS A 167 -20.01 -2.56 -8.06
CA LYS A 167 -20.64 -3.88 -8.23
C LYS A 167 -21.27 -4.02 -9.63
N GLN A 168 -22.05 -3.03 -10.05
CA GLN A 168 -22.76 -3.04 -11.34
C GLN A 168 -21.81 -3.19 -12.53
N LEU A 169 -20.68 -2.48 -12.51
CA LEU A 169 -19.69 -2.47 -13.59
C LEU A 169 -18.60 -3.52 -13.43
N ASN A 170 -18.63 -4.31 -12.34
CA ASN A 170 -17.59 -5.29 -12.02
C ASN A 170 -16.17 -4.69 -12.07
N ILE A 171 -16.02 -3.52 -11.42
CA ILE A 171 -14.81 -2.69 -11.50
C ILE A 171 -13.55 -3.47 -11.11
N GLY A 172 -13.61 -4.34 -10.09
CA GLY A 172 -12.45 -5.13 -9.68
C GLY A 172 -11.81 -5.92 -10.82
N LYS A 173 -12.61 -6.60 -11.65
CA LYS A 173 -12.10 -7.33 -12.84
C LYS A 173 -11.46 -6.38 -13.86
N ILE A 174 -12.04 -5.19 -14.04
CA ILE A 174 -11.50 -4.18 -14.97
C ILE A 174 -10.15 -3.68 -14.46
N LEU A 175 -10.01 -3.40 -13.15
CA LEU A 175 -8.77 -2.96 -12.54
C LEU A 175 -7.66 -4.02 -12.66
N ILE A 176 -7.99 -5.29 -12.44
CA ILE A 176 -7.06 -6.41 -12.65
C ILE A 176 -6.58 -6.43 -14.10
N LYS A 177 -7.50 -6.36 -15.08
CA LYS A 177 -7.13 -6.37 -16.52
C LYS A 177 -6.20 -5.22 -16.87
N LYS A 178 -6.53 -3.98 -16.41
CA LYS A 178 -5.71 -2.79 -16.65
C LYS A 178 -4.36 -2.88 -15.96
N GLY A 179 -4.31 -3.33 -14.72
CA GLY A 179 -3.07 -3.52 -13.99
C GLY A 179 -2.14 -4.54 -14.63
N LYS A 180 -2.67 -5.66 -15.15
CA LYS A 180 -1.91 -6.63 -15.96
C LYS A 180 -1.31 -6.00 -17.21
N LYS A 181 -2.10 -5.16 -17.94
CA LYS A 181 -1.57 -4.42 -19.09
C LYS A 181 -0.40 -3.51 -18.69
N ILE A 182 -0.53 -2.77 -17.60
CA ILE A 182 0.50 -1.84 -17.11
C ILE A 182 1.78 -2.60 -16.72
N LYS A 183 1.68 -3.69 -15.97
CA LYS A 183 2.82 -4.54 -15.64
C LYS A 183 3.53 -5.07 -16.88
N ASN A 184 2.77 -5.52 -17.87
CA ASN A 184 3.32 -6.02 -19.13
C ASN A 184 4.03 -4.91 -19.93
N ILE A 185 3.52 -3.67 -19.90
CA ILE A 185 4.18 -2.51 -20.50
C ILE A 185 5.56 -2.30 -19.87
N TRP A 186 5.66 -2.26 -18.55
CA TRP A 186 6.92 -2.11 -17.85
C TRP A 186 7.91 -3.23 -18.19
N TYR A 187 7.42 -4.46 -18.15
CA TYR A 187 8.26 -5.61 -18.50
C TYR A 187 8.81 -5.50 -19.92
N LYS A 188 7.95 -5.27 -20.92
CA LYS A 188 8.36 -5.15 -22.32
C LYS A 188 9.26 -3.94 -22.57
N ALA A 189 8.99 -2.80 -21.94
CA ALA A 189 9.82 -1.60 -22.07
C ALA A 189 11.23 -1.85 -21.49
N ALA A 190 11.35 -2.52 -20.35
CA ALA A 190 12.62 -2.88 -19.75
C ALA A 190 13.39 -3.88 -20.62
N GLN A 191 12.73 -4.94 -21.10
CA GLN A 191 13.32 -5.92 -22.01
C GLN A 191 13.86 -5.25 -23.28
N ASN A 192 13.06 -4.37 -23.90
CA ASN A 192 13.47 -3.64 -25.12
C ASN A 192 14.67 -2.72 -24.87
N ALA A 193 14.79 -2.17 -23.68
CA ALA A 193 15.90 -1.31 -23.28
C ALA A 193 17.13 -2.09 -22.75
N GLY A 194 17.07 -3.40 -22.61
CA GLY A 194 18.13 -4.20 -21.98
C GLY A 194 18.27 -3.95 -20.47
N LEU A 195 17.20 -3.50 -19.80
CA LEU A 195 17.18 -3.27 -18.37
C LEU A 195 16.58 -4.46 -17.62
N ASP A 196 17.19 -4.82 -16.49
CA ASP A 196 16.58 -5.74 -15.54
C ASP A 196 15.54 -5.01 -14.69
N ILE A 197 14.39 -5.66 -14.43
CA ILE A 197 13.25 -5.06 -13.73
C ILE A 197 12.61 -6.02 -12.74
N THR A 198 12.32 -5.53 -11.57
CA THR A 198 11.49 -6.21 -10.57
C THR A 198 10.09 -5.58 -10.54
N ILE A 199 9.06 -6.36 -10.85
CA ILE A 199 7.65 -5.92 -10.80
C ILE A 199 6.97 -6.55 -9.60
N GLN A 200 6.29 -5.73 -8.78
CA GLN A 200 5.65 -6.12 -7.52
C GLN A 200 4.19 -5.67 -7.45
N GLY A 201 3.52 -6.09 -6.41
CA GLY A 201 2.13 -5.73 -6.13
C GLY A 201 1.12 -6.66 -6.82
N ILE A 202 -0.13 -6.61 -6.33
CA ILE A 202 -1.26 -7.17 -7.07
C ILE A 202 -1.53 -6.31 -8.30
N ASP A 203 -2.20 -6.86 -9.30
CA ASP A 203 -2.37 -6.14 -10.57
C ASP A 203 -2.96 -4.72 -10.42
N PRO A 204 -4.01 -4.48 -9.60
CA PRO A 204 -4.53 -3.13 -9.40
C PRO A 204 -3.60 -2.17 -8.62
N LEU A 205 -2.61 -2.69 -7.92
CA LEU A 205 -1.67 -1.94 -7.06
C LEU A 205 -0.23 -2.31 -7.42
N ALA A 206 0.13 -2.06 -8.67
CA ALA A 206 1.41 -2.46 -9.21
C ALA A 206 2.52 -1.44 -8.92
N SER A 207 3.74 -1.93 -8.74
CA SER A 207 4.95 -1.14 -8.68
C SER A 207 6.09 -1.84 -9.43
N PHE A 208 7.09 -1.07 -9.82
CA PHE A 208 8.30 -1.60 -10.42
C PHE A 208 9.55 -0.98 -9.82
N LYS A 209 10.67 -1.68 -10.00
CA LYS A 209 12.01 -1.21 -9.70
C LYS A 209 12.94 -1.68 -10.82
N LEU A 210 13.67 -0.77 -11.43
CA LEU A 210 14.75 -1.11 -12.32
C LEU A 210 15.97 -1.51 -11.48
N ASN A 211 16.60 -2.64 -11.78
CA ASN A 211 17.76 -3.15 -11.05
C ASN A 211 19.05 -2.54 -11.64
N ILE A 212 19.17 -1.23 -11.51
CA ILE A 212 20.31 -0.40 -11.91
C ILE A 212 21.10 0.07 -10.69
N LYS A 213 22.31 0.62 -10.93
CA LYS A 213 23.23 1.04 -9.85
C LYS A 213 22.61 2.00 -8.86
N ASP A 214 21.91 3.04 -9.31
CA ASP A 214 21.14 3.96 -8.46
C ASP A 214 19.68 3.99 -8.91
N TRP A 215 18.88 3.07 -8.35
CA TRP A 215 17.45 3.01 -8.60
C TRP A 215 16.71 4.31 -8.26
N ARG A 216 17.13 5.02 -7.22
CA ARG A 216 16.47 6.25 -6.77
C ARG A 216 16.58 7.34 -7.85
N THR A 217 17.76 7.50 -8.41
CA THR A 217 18.02 8.40 -9.54
C THR A 217 17.21 7.99 -10.77
N GLY A 218 17.19 6.69 -11.09
CA GLY A 218 16.40 6.18 -12.21
C GLY A 218 14.90 6.42 -12.06
N ALA A 219 14.35 6.21 -10.87
CA ALA A 219 12.94 6.49 -10.58
C ALA A 219 12.63 8.00 -10.66
N THR A 220 13.54 8.85 -10.23
CA THR A 220 13.39 10.31 -10.33
C THR A 220 13.41 10.76 -11.78
N TYR A 221 14.34 10.25 -12.57
CA TYR A 221 14.41 10.53 -14.00
C TYR A 221 13.14 10.08 -14.73
N PHE A 222 12.63 8.88 -14.40
CA PHE A 222 11.37 8.40 -14.95
C PHE A 222 10.20 9.37 -14.66
N ILE A 223 10.07 9.84 -13.43
CA ILE A 223 9.02 10.80 -13.03
C ILE A 223 9.18 12.11 -13.80
N GLN A 224 10.40 12.66 -13.86
CA GLN A 224 10.73 13.90 -14.56
C GLN A 224 10.32 13.83 -16.04
N GLU A 225 10.72 12.80 -16.75
CA GLU A 225 10.44 12.66 -18.17
C GLU A 225 8.96 12.36 -18.46
N MET A 226 8.28 11.63 -17.56
CA MET A 226 6.82 11.44 -17.65
C MET A 226 6.07 12.77 -17.50
N LEU A 227 6.49 13.64 -16.58
CA LEU A 227 5.89 14.96 -16.39
C LEU A 227 6.06 15.84 -17.63
N LYS A 228 7.22 15.81 -18.31
CA LYS A 228 7.43 16.52 -19.60
C LYS A 228 6.45 16.05 -20.68
N LYS A 229 6.02 14.78 -20.63
CA LYS A 229 5.00 14.21 -21.52
C LYS A 229 3.56 14.46 -21.02
N ARG A 230 3.39 15.27 -19.96
CA ARG A 230 2.09 15.55 -19.30
C ARG A 230 1.43 14.26 -18.78
N ILE A 231 2.24 13.38 -18.19
CA ILE A 231 1.81 12.16 -17.52
C ILE A 231 2.28 12.23 -16.07
N LEU A 232 1.33 12.33 -15.14
CA LEU A 232 1.62 12.22 -13.72
C LEU A 232 1.82 10.75 -13.36
N ALA A 233 3.05 10.32 -13.30
CA ALA A 233 3.43 8.93 -13.05
C ALA A 233 4.49 8.81 -11.95
N SER A 234 4.63 7.61 -11.41
CA SER A 234 5.72 7.23 -10.52
C SER A 234 6.11 5.76 -10.80
N ASP A 235 7.01 5.24 -9.97
CA ASP A 235 7.34 3.81 -9.93
C ASP A 235 6.17 2.91 -9.47
N ARG A 236 4.99 3.50 -9.23
CA ARG A 236 3.75 2.81 -8.86
C ARG A 236 2.62 3.24 -9.76
N CYS A 237 1.73 2.32 -10.07
CA CYS A 237 0.50 2.63 -10.76
C CYS A 237 -0.68 1.93 -10.09
N TYR A 238 -1.58 2.72 -9.55
CA TYR A 238 -2.86 2.21 -9.05
C TYR A 238 -3.86 2.25 -10.21
N ALA A 239 -4.19 1.07 -10.74
CA ALA A 239 -5.10 0.95 -11.85
C ALA A 239 -6.43 1.66 -11.56
N ASN A 240 -6.91 2.45 -12.50
CA ASN A 240 -8.12 3.25 -12.38
C ASN A 240 -9.09 2.89 -13.51
N TYR A 241 -10.39 2.98 -13.24
CA TYR A 241 -11.43 2.73 -14.23
C TYR A 241 -11.30 3.68 -15.44
N MET A 242 -10.89 4.93 -15.20
CA MET A 242 -10.71 5.97 -16.23
C MET A 242 -9.38 5.86 -17.00
N HIS A 243 -8.52 4.92 -16.70
CA HIS A 243 -7.38 4.59 -17.56
C HIS A 243 -7.91 3.93 -18.85
N THR A 244 -8.31 4.73 -19.83
CA THR A 244 -8.78 4.26 -21.14
C THR A 244 -7.67 3.57 -21.93
N ASP A 245 -8.00 2.80 -22.96
CA ASP A 245 -6.99 2.15 -23.79
C ASP A 245 -6.08 3.17 -24.49
N SER A 246 -6.61 4.33 -24.88
CA SER A 246 -5.81 5.42 -25.47
C SER A 246 -4.80 6.01 -24.47
N LEU A 247 -5.21 6.23 -23.22
CA LEU A 247 -4.33 6.71 -22.17
C LEU A 247 -3.24 5.66 -21.81
N ILE A 248 -3.63 4.39 -21.75
CA ILE A 248 -2.67 3.29 -21.54
C ILE A 248 -1.69 3.22 -22.71
N ARG A 249 -2.14 3.43 -23.95
CA ARG A 249 -1.24 3.44 -25.13
C ARG A 249 -0.27 4.63 -25.09
N LYS A 250 -0.75 5.83 -24.73
CA LYS A 250 0.12 7.01 -24.52
C LYS A 250 1.20 6.71 -23.47
N TYR A 251 0.81 6.10 -22.34
CA TYR A 251 1.73 5.69 -21.27
C TYR A 251 2.74 4.64 -21.73
N GLU A 252 2.29 3.65 -22.52
CA GLU A 252 3.16 2.62 -23.09
C GLU A 252 4.28 3.22 -23.93
N LEU A 253 3.96 4.09 -24.89
CA LEU A 253 4.94 4.75 -25.74
C LEU A 253 5.95 5.55 -24.90
N ALA A 254 5.48 6.27 -23.88
CA ALA A 254 6.36 6.99 -22.98
C ALA A 254 7.28 6.07 -22.18
N CYS A 255 6.78 4.93 -21.69
CA CYS A 255 7.61 3.95 -20.98
C CYS A 255 8.74 3.40 -21.86
N PHE A 256 8.45 3.03 -23.10
CA PHE A 256 9.47 2.49 -24.02
C PHE A 256 10.57 3.52 -24.29
N GLU A 257 10.20 4.77 -24.55
CA GLU A 257 11.17 5.85 -24.82
C GLU A 257 12.03 6.13 -23.60
N ILE A 258 11.39 6.30 -22.41
CA ILE A 258 12.10 6.70 -21.19
C ILE A 258 13.00 5.57 -20.69
N PHE A 259 12.56 4.30 -20.74
CA PHE A 259 13.40 3.19 -20.30
C PHE A 259 14.63 3.05 -21.19
N LYS A 260 14.49 3.22 -22.52
CA LYS A 260 15.63 3.27 -23.45
C LYS A 260 16.60 4.38 -23.04
N LYS A 261 16.09 5.57 -22.75
CA LYS A 261 16.91 6.70 -22.32
C LYS A 261 17.63 6.44 -20.99
N ILE A 262 16.94 5.82 -20.02
CA ILE A 262 17.57 5.41 -18.76
C ILE A 262 18.72 4.44 -19.01
N ALA A 263 18.54 3.45 -19.89
CA ALA A 263 19.60 2.49 -20.24
C ALA A 263 20.83 3.16 -20.86
N GLU A 264 20.61 4.09 -21.78
CA GLU A 264 21.68 4.87 -22.43
C GLU A 264 22.45 5.72 -21.41
N LEU A 265 21.74 6.44 -20.55
CA LEU A 265 22.34 7.31 -19.53
C LEU A 265 23.08 6.52 -18.44
N GLU A 266 22.52 5.38 -18.02
CA GLU A 266 23.16 4.45 -17.06
C GLU A 266 24.47 3.90 -17.61
N LYS A 267 24.46 3.41 -18.86
CA LYS A 267 25.65 2.91 -19.56
C LYS A 267 26.77 3.96 -19.64
N ASN A 268 26.40 5.23 -19.81
CA ASN A 268 27.33 6.35 -19.93
C ASN A 268 27.66 7.03 -18.59
N ASN A 269 27.17 6.52 -17.46
CA ASN A 269 27.28 7.14 -16.12
C ASN A 269 26.78 8.59 -16.06
N LYS A 270 25.79 8.96 -16.88
CA LYS A 270 25.23 10.33 -16.98
C LYS A 270 23.86 10.49 -16.33
N LEU A 271 23.27 9.43 -15.77
CA LEU A 271 21.89 9.44 -15.26
C LEU A 271 21.70 10.51 -14.16
N SER A 272 22.63 10.60 -13.22
CA SER A 272 22.56 11.59 -12.13
C SER A 272 22.66 13.04 -12.63
N GLN A 273 23.49 13.29 -13.63
CA GLN A 273 23.65 14.62 -14.24
C GLN A 273 22.45 15.07 -15.08
N SER A 274 21.57 14.11 -15.43
CA SER A 274 20.35 14.37 -16.24
C SER A 274 19.13 14.73 -15.41
N LEU A 275 19.26 14.77 -14.08
CA LEU A 275 18.19 15.23 -13.20
C LEU A 275 18.13 16.76 -13.14
N GLU A 276 16.94 17.33 -13.14
CA GLU A 276 16.67 18.76 -12.94
C GLU A 276 16.59 19.15 -11.47
N GLY A 277 16.65 18.18 -10.56
CA GLY A 277 16.59 18.37 -9.12
C GLY A 277 17.16 17.19 -8.36
N PRO A 278 17.11 17.19 -7.02
CA PRO A 278 17.63 16.10 -6.22
C PRO A 278 16.83 14.82 -6.43
N PRO A 279 17.48 13.65 -6.29
CA PRO A 279 16.77 12.37 -6.31
C PRO A 279 15.67 12.29 -5.26
N LYS A 280 14.53 11.67 -5.59
CA LYS A 280 13.40 11.49 -4.68
C LYS A 280 13.83 10.85 -3.36
N GLN A 281 13.22 11.26 -2.26
CA GLN A 281 13.40 10.58 -1.00
C GLN A 281 12.78 9.18 -1.03
N MET A 282 13.51 8.21 -0.46
CA MET A 282 13.05 6.83 -0.34
C MET A 282 12.60 6.50 1.08
N ASP A 283 13.14 7.22 2.06
CA ASP A 283 12.89 7.00 3.48
C ASP A 283 11.87 8.01 4.03
N PHE A 284 11.29 7.66 5.17
CA PHE A 284 10.39 8.54 5.88
C PHE A 284 11.20 9.59 6.67
N GLY A 285 11.53 10.69 6.02
CA GLY A 285 12.29 11.79 6.60
C GLY A 285 11.58 13.13 6.43
N ARG A 286 12.01 14.12 7.21
CA ARG A 286 11.53 15.50 7.02
C ARG A 286 12.12 16.09 5.72
N LEU A 287 11.30 16.85 5.00
CA LEU A 287 11.71 17.56 3.77
C LEU A 287 12.34 18.92 4.09
N THR A 288 12.12 19.42 5.29
CA THR A 288 12.67 20.69 5.80
C THR A 288 13.53 20.43 7.01
N ASN A 289 14.69 21.06 7.06
CA ASN A 289 15.56 21.11 8.24
C ASN A 289 14.96 22.05 9.28
#